data_a99cf4828bbcb2b637dc1eadeb51e1dc
#
_entry.id   a99cf4828bbcb2b637dc1eadeb51e1dc
#
_cell.length_a   1.000
_cell.length_b   1.000
_cell.length_c   1.000
_cell.angle_alpha   90.00
_cell.angle_beta   90.00
_cell.angle_gamma   90.00
#
_symmetry.space_group_name_H-M   'P 1'
#
loop_
_entity.id
_entity.type
_entity.pdbx_description
1 polymer ?
#
loop_
_entity_poly.entity_id
_entity_poly.type
_entity_poly.pdbx_seq_one_letter_code
_entity_poly.pdbx_strand_id
1 'polypeptide(L)'
;SCAKMRKLVHPDFYHIFPTATTKKVKEAESDAYLPLWREFTAEQPYGALPNWLEHIGVEGNKQGNISAEEARKIIQKLSLKAFEAEYKILLIWQPEMLNQSSANALLKILEEPPAKTLFLLVCNDANKLLTTILSRTQRVSVPQFSDEDITSYLAEKAHVESSRAKQIAYLSEGNLNKALALSKNQGQGKHQWFANWM
;
A
#
# COMPACT_ATOMS: atom_id res chain seq x y z
N SER A 1 -22.32 -1.44 -9.84
CA SER A 1 -20.87 -1.44 -10.03
C SER A 1 -20.13 -0.42 -9.15
N CYS A 2 -20.48 0.90 -9.15
CA CYS A 2 -19.78 1.89 -8.30
C CYS A 2 -19.83 1.56 -6.80
N ALA A 3 -20.92 1.03 -6.28
CA ALA A 3 -21.03 0.62 -4.89
C ALA A 3 -20.08 -0.56 -4.56
N LYS A 4 -19.90 -1.51 -5.48
CA LYS A 4 -18.95 -2.63 -5.32
C LYS A 4 -17.50 -2.13 -5.34
N MET A 5 -17.18 -1.17 -6.22
CA MET A 5 -15.84 -0.55 -6.27
C MET A 5 -15.51 0.19 -4.97
N ARG A 6 -16.42 1.01 -4.44
CA ARG A 6 -16.22 1.72 -3.16
C ARG A 6 -15.97 0.77 -1.98
N LYS A 7 -16.56 -0.41 -2.01
CA LYS A 7 -16.37 -1.46 -0.98
C LYS A 7 -15.21 -2.42 -1.31
N LEU A 8 -14.49 -2.22 -2.40
CA LEU A 8 -13.42 -3.09 -2.88
C LEU A 8 -13.85 -4.57 -3.02
N VAL A 9 -15.12 -4.79 -3.50
CA VAL A 9 -15.71 -6.13 -3.70
C VAL A 9 -16.12 -6.37 -5.16
N HIS A 10 -15.61 -5.57 -6.09
CA HIS A 10 -15.92 -5.76 -7.51
C HIS A 10 -15.22 -7.00 -8.06
N PRO A 11 -15.92 -7.93 -8.74
CA PRO A 11 -15.34 -9.21 -9.18
C PRO A 11 -14.23 -9.08 -10.23
N ASP A 12 -14.22 -7.98 -10.99
CA ASP A 12 -13.19 -7.69 -12.00
C ASP A 12 -12.10 -6.74 -11.50
N PHE A 13 -12.04 -6.51 -10.17
CA PHE A 13 -11.00 -5.74 -9.52
C PHE A 13 -10.23 -6.62 -8.55
N TYR A 14 -9.00 -6.95 -8.93
CA TYR A 14 -8.11 -7.83 -8.20
C TYR A 14 -7.10 -7.02 -7.41
N HIS A 15 -6.77 -7.50 -6.22
CA HIS A 15 -5.79 -6.87 -5.33
C HIS A 15 -4.67 -7.86 -5.06
N ILE A 16 -3.44 -7.40 -5.19
CA ILE A 16 -2.24 -8.06 -4.68
C ILE A 16 -1.54 -7.08 -3.75
N PHE A 17 -1.14 -7.58 -2.59
CA PHE A 17 -0.41 -6.83 -1.59
C PHE A 17 0.49 -7.77 -0.78
N PRO A 18 1.55 -7.27 -0.14
CA PRO A 18 2.45 -8.11 0.65
C PRO A 18 1.71 -8.80 1.79
N THR A 19 1.92 -10.10 1.91
CA THR A 19 1.34 -10.93 2.98
C THR A 19 2.43 -11.69 3.71
N ALA A 20 2.11 -12.17 4.90
CA ALA A 20 2.96 -13.05 5.70
C ALA A 20 2.10 -14.07 6.44
N THR A 21 2.65 -15.22 6.75
CA THR A 21 1.96 -16.20 7.59
C THR A 21 1.77 -15.67 9.01
N THR A 22 0.58 -15.83 9.55
CA THR A 22 0.23 -15.48 10.93
C THR A 22 -0.23 -16.73 11.68
N LYS A 23 -0.54 -16.59 12.98
CA LYS A 23 -1.11 -17.71 13.77
C LYS A 23 -2.44 -18.18 13.21
N LYS A 24 -3.23 -17.27 12.60
CA LYS A 24 -4.57 -17.54 12.07
C LYS A 24 -4.56 -17.97 10.60
N VAL A 25 -3.66 -17.41 9.79
CA VAL A 25 -3.60 -17.64 8.35
C VAL A 25 -2.29 -18.31 8.00
N LYS A 26 -2.38 -19.55 7.52
CA LYS A 26 -1.20 -20.38 7.14
C LYS A 26 -0.78 -20.14 5.71
N GLU A 27 -1.72 -19.86 4.82
CA GLU A 27 -1.45 -19.53 3.43
C GLU A 27 -1.40 -18.00 3.28
N ALA A 28 -0.19 -17.47 3.09
CA ALA A 28 0.04 -16.03 3.00
C ALA A 28 -0.25 -15.54 1.57
N GLU A 29 -1.53 -15.41 1.24
CA GLU A 29 -2.01 -14.93 -0.06
C GLU A 29 -2.99 -13.79 0.14
N SER A 30 -3.05 -12.86 -0.82
CA SER A 30 -3.92 -11.68 -0.75
C SER A 30 -5.40 -12.05 -0.61
N ASP A 31 -5.84 -13.12 -1.28
CA ASP A 31 -7.24 -13.57 -1.19
C ASP A 31 -7.68 -13.89 0.25
N ALA A 32 -6.79 -14.52 1.03
CA ALA A 32 -7.08 -14.88 2.42
C ALA A 32 -7.18 -13.64 3.33
N TYR A 33 -6.57 -12.54 2.93
CA TYR A 33 -6.54 -11.30 3.69
C TYR A 33 -7.46 -10.21 3.13
N LEU A 34 -8.23 -10.45 2.06
CA LEU A 34 -9.11 -9.44 1.46
C LEU A 34 -10.08 -8.75 2.43
N PRO A 35 -10.70 -9.43 3.41
CA PRO A 35 -11.55 -8.76 4.39
C PRO A 35 -10.77 -7.74 5.22
N LEU A 36 -9.60 -8.11 5.74
CA LEU A 36 -8.72 -7.23 6.51
C LEU A 36 -8.13 -6.10 5.66
N TRP A 37 -7.85 -6.37 4.37
CA TRP A 37 -7.39 -5.35 3.43
C TRP A 37 -8.43 -4.24 3.22
N ARG A 38 -9.71 -4.61 3.11
CA ARG A 38 -10.82 -3.64 2.99
C ARG A 38 -10.96 -2.80 4.24
N GLU A 39 -10.86 -3.42 5.42
CA GLU A 39 -10.87 -2.74 6.70
C GLU A 39 -9.69 -1.77 6.82
N PHE A 40 -8.48 -2.26 6.58
CA PHE A 40 -7.26 -1.44 6.61
C PHE A 40 -7.33 -0.22 5.69
N THR A 41 -7.74 -0.41 4.44
CA THR A 41 -7.81 0.70 3.47
C THR A 41 -8.91 1.71 3.80
N ALA A 42 -9.97 1.31 4.48
CA ALA A 42 -11.02 2.21 4.95
C ALA A 42 -10.60 3.00 6.20
N GLU A 43 -9.92 2.35 7.15
CA GLU A 43 -9.51 2.97 8.41
C GLU A 43 -8.20 3.75 8.30
N GLN A 44 -7.28 3.27 7.48
CA GLN A 44 -5.94 3.83 7.33
C GLN A 44 -5.59 4.05 5.85
N PRO A 45 -6.28 4.96 5.15
CA PRO A 45 -6.08 5.18 3.70
C PRO A 45 -4.66 5.65 3.35
N TYR A 46 -3.92 6.19 4.31
CA TYR A 46 -2.52 6.60 4.18
C TYR A 46 -1.56 5.64 4.89
N GLY A 47 -2.05 4.45 5.28
CA GLY A 47 -1.25 3.45 5.95
C GLY A 47 -0.10 2.94 5.08
N ALA A 48 1.08 2.74 5.70
CA ALA A 48 2.25 2.16 5.06
C ALA A 48 2.33 0.65 5.31
N LEU A 49 3.29 -0.03 4.66
CA LEU A 49 3.51 -1.48 4.83
C LEU A 49 3.64 -1.93 6.31
N PRO A 50 4.36 -1.23 7.18
CA PRO A 50 4.40 -1.62 8.60
C PRO A 50 3.02 -1.60 9.27
N ASN A 51 2.18 -0.60 8.98
CA ASN A 51 0.82 -0.51 9.53
C ASN A 51 -0.05 -1.66 9.04
N TRP A 52 0.10 -2.05 7.76
CA TRP A 52 -0.59 -3.20 7.19
C TRP A 52 -0.17 -4.51 7.86
N LEU A 53 1.14 -4.76 8.02
CA LEU A 53 1.64 -5.96 8.64
C LEU A 53 1.21 -6.08 10.12
N GLU A 54 1.19 -4.97 10.85
CA GLU A 54 0.65 -4.89 12.20
C GLU A 54 -0.86 -5.21 12.20
N HIS A 55 -1.64 -4.62 11.29
CA HIS A 55 -3.08 -4.83 11.17
C HIS A 55 -3.45 -6.29 10.95
N ILE A 56 -2.68 -7.04 10.15
CA ILE A 56 -2.90 -8.48 9.93
C ILE A 56 -2.30 -9.37 11.03
N GLY A 57 -1.66 -8.78 12.04
CA GLY A 57 -1.12 -9.50 13.20
C GLY A 57 0.18 -10.25 12.91
N VAL A 58 1.05 -9.68 12.08
CA VAL A 58 2.41 -10.20 11.86
C VAL A 58 3.25 -9.90 13.10
N GLU A 59 3.81 -10.93 13.71
CA GLU A 59 4.65 -10.83 14.90
C GLU A 59 6.15 -10.99 14.55
N GLY A 60 6.99 -10.30 15.30
CA GLY A 60 8.45 -10.37 15.18
C GLY A 60 8.99 -9.70 13.92
N ASN A 61 10.12 -10.22 13.41
CA ASN A 61 10.83 -9.64 12.26
C ASN A 61 10.37 -10.20 10.91
N LYS A 62 9.16 -10.78 10.83
CA LYS A 62 8.65 -11.28 9.56
C LYS A 62 8.38 -10.14 8.60
N GLN A 63 8.93 -10.26 7.40
CA GLN A 63 8.66 -9.32 6.32
C GLN A 63 7.50 -9.84 5.46
N GLY A 64 6.62 -8.93 5.03
CA GLY A 64 5.62 -9.24 4.02
C GLY A 64 6.29 -9.45 2.67
N ASN A 65 5.76 -10.38 1.88
CA ASN A 65 6.21 -10.59 0.51
C ASN A 65 5.01 -10.87 -0.41
N ILE A 66 5.24 -10.78 -1.71
CA ILE A 66 4.32 -11.24 -2.75
C ILE A 66 4.95 -12.47 -3.39
N SER A 67 4.33 -13.64 -3.18
CA SER A 67 4.89 -14.93 -3.59
C SER A 67 4.75 -15.19 -5.08
N ALA A 68 5.59 -16.09 -5.63
CA ALA A 68 5.47 -16.53 -7.02
C ALA A 68 4.18 -17.32 -7.27
N GLU A 69 3.67 -18.00 -6.26
CA GLU A 69 2.41 -18.74 -6.36
C GLU A 69 1.23 -17.79 -6.49
N GLU A 70 1.19 -16.73 -5.71
CA GLU A 70 0.20 -15.68 -5.83
C GLU A 70 0.24 -15.02 -7.20
N ALA A 71 1.44 -14.71 -7.72
CA ALA A 71 1.59 -14.19 -9.08
C ALA A 71 1.02 -15.14 -10.14
N ARG A 72 1.23 -16.45 -10.03
CA ARG A 72 0.65 -17.44 -10.95
C ARG A 72 -0.88 -17.52 -10.85
N LYS A 73 -1.42 -17.53 -9.63
CA LYS A 73 -2.88 -17.57 -9.39
C LYS A 73 -3.58 -16.36 -10.02
N ILE A 74 -3.00 -15.16 -9.88
CA ILE A 74 -3.59 -13.96 -10.47
C ILE A 74 -3.51 -13.99 -12.01
N ILE A 75 -2.43 -14.50 -12.59
CA ILE A 75 -2.33 -14.68 -14.04
C ILE A 75 -3.45 -15.57 -14.56
N GLN A 76 -3.75 -16.67 -13.88
CA GLN A 76 -4.87 -17.55 -14.22
C GLN A 76 -6.21 -16.83 -14.14
N LYS A 77 -6.46 -16.05 -13.07
CA LYS A 77 -7.68 -15.23 -12.94
C LYS A 77 -7.81 -14.20 -14.06
N LEU A 78 -6.73 -13.55 -14.43
CA LEU A 78 -6.72 -12.54 -15.49
C LEU A 78 -6.90 -13.15 -16.89
N SER A 79 -6.61 -14.43 -17.11
CA SER A 79 -6.87 -15.11 -18.38
C SER A 79 -8.36 -15.36 -18.62
N LEU A 80 -9.19 -15.36 -17.59
CA LEU A 80 -10.64 -15.51 -17.70
C LEU A 80 -11.27 -14.23 -18.27
N LYS A 81 -12.48 -14.36 -18.85
CA LYS A 81 -13.27 -13.19 -19.27
C LYS A 81 -13.68 -12.36 -18.05
N ALA A 82 -13.84 -11.04 -18.25
CA ALA A 82 -14.42 -10.17 -17.24
C ALA A 82 -15.84 -10.64 -16.88
N PHE A 83 -16.22 -10.54 -15.61
CA PHE A 83 -17.49 -11.00 -15.10
C PHE A 83 -18.64 -10.03 -15.41
N GLU A 84 -18.47 -8.75 -15.05
CA GLU A 84 -19.52 -7.73 -15.23
C GLU A 84 -18.98 -6.38 -15.77
N ALA A 85 -17.67 -6.14 -15.72
CA ALA A 85 -17.07 -4.89 -16.20
C ALA A 85 -16.53 -5.04 -17.63
N GLU A 86 -16.31 -3.92 -18.29
CA GLU A 86 -15.63 -3.89 -19.59
C GLU A 86 -14.14 -4.19 -19.45
N TYR A 87 -13.53 -3.73 -18.34
CA TYR A 87 -12.12 -3.88 -18.04
C TYR A 87 -11.91 -4.68 -16.76
N LYS A 88 -10.89 -5.51 -16.76
CA LYS A 88 -10.29 -6.08 -15.53
C LYS A 88 -9.21 -5.14 -15.02
N ILE A 89 -9.15 -4.96 -13.73
CA ILE A 89 -8.13 -4.13 -13.08
C ILE A 89 -7.37 -4.99 -12.08
N LEU A 90 -6.05 -5.00 -12.17
CA LEU A 90 -5.17 -5.57 -11.16
C LEU A 90 -4.41 -4.44 -10.48
N LEU A 91 -4.64 -4.27 -9.18
CA LEU A 91 -3.86 -3.40 -8.32
C LEU A 91 -2.81 -4.23 -7.59
N ILE A 92 -1.54 -3.89 -7.77
CA ILE A 92 -0.42 -4.43 -7.00
C ILE A 92 0.10 -3.32 -6.09
N TRP A 93 -0.15 -3.46 -4.80
CA TRP A 93 0.36 -2.53 -3.80
C TRP A 93 1.72 -3.01 -3.28
N GLN A 94 2.70 -2.12 -3.21
CA GLN A 94 4.08 -2.41 -2.82
C GLN A 94 4.74 -3.49 -3.71
N PRO A 95 4.77 -3.30 -5.04
CA PRO A 95 5.40 -4.27 -5.96
C PRO A 95 6.90 -4.46 -5.71
N GLU A 96 7.56 -3.57 -4.96
CA GLU A 96 8.92 -3.76 -4.47
C GLU A 96 9.08 -4.94 -3.49
N MET A 97 7.97 -5.50 -3.00
CA MET A 97 7.94 -6.73 -2.19
C MET A 97 7.80 -8.01 -3.04
N LEU A 98 7.76 -7.89 -4.36
CA LEU A 98 7.90 -9.02 -5.26
C LEU A 98 9.32 -9.61 -5.14
N ASN A 99 9.42 -10.91 -4.89
CA ASN A 99 10.70 -11.58 -5.04
C ASN A 99 11.02 -11.80 -6.53
N GLN A 100 12.27 -12.20 -6.84
CA GLN A 100 12.72 -12.41 -8.23
C GLN A 100 11.81 -13.37 -9.00
N SER A 101 11.34 -14.44 -8.36
CA SER A 101 10.49 -15.45 -8.99
C SER A 101 9.08 -14.93 -9.28
N SER A 102 8.46 -14.20 -8.34
CA SER A 102 7.14 -13.59 -8.53
C SER A 102 7.17 -12.47 -9.58
N ALA A 103 8.22 -11.65 -9.55
CA ALA A 103 8.41 -10.61 -10.56
C ALA A 103 8.56 -11.21 -11.96
N ASN A 104 9.41 -12.23 -12.12
CA ASN A 104 9.61 -12.93 -13.41
C ASN A 104 8.30 -13.58 -13.91
N ALA A 105 7.48 -14.12 -13.01
CA ALA A 105 6.20 -14.70 -13.41
C ALA A 105 5.25 -13.64 -14.02
N LEU A 106 5.31 -12.39 -13.55
CA LEU A 106 4.48 -11.30 -14.05
C LEU A 106 4.99 -10.68 -15.36
N LEU A 107 6.27 -10.85 -15.74
CA LEU A 107 6.84 -10.18 -16.91
C LEU A 107 6.06 -10.48 -18.19
N LYS A 108 5.71 -11.73 -18.43
CA LYS A 108 5.01 -12.14 -19.64
C LYS A 108 3.64 -11.45 -19.76
N ILE A 109 2.88 -11.39 -18.67
CA ILE A 109 1.55 -10.78 -18.69
C ILE A 109 1.60 -9.25 -18.73
N LEU A 110 2.71 -8.64 -18.28
CA LEU A 110 2.95 -7.21 -18.44
C LEU A 110 3.39 -6.85 -19.85
N GLU A 111 4.09 -7.75 -20.57
CA GLU A 111 4.46 -7.57 -21.98
C GLU A 111 3.24 -7.70 -22.90
N GLU A 112 2.45 -8.75 -22.67
CA GLU A 112 1.30 -9.10 -23.49
C GLU A 112 0.06 -9.18 -22.61
N PRO A 113 -0.48 -8.04 -22.16
CA PRO A 113 -1.63 -8.02 -21.28
C PRO A 113 -2.86 -8.57 -21.98
N PRO A 114 -3.71 -9.36 -21.29
CA PRO A 114 -5.00 -9.77 -21.84
C PRO A 114 -5.82 -8.54 -22.23
N ALA A 115 -6.62 -8.67 -23.30
CA ALA A 115 -7.47 -7.58 -23.78
C ALA A 115 -8.30 -6.98 -22.62
N LYS A 116 -8.46 -5.66 -22.63
CA LYS A 116 -9.21 -4.91 -21.60
C LYS A 116 -8.76 -5.19 -20.17
N THR A 117 -7.45 -5.30 -19.95
CA THR A 117 -6.85 -5.46 -18.63
C THR A 117 -5.93 -4.29 -18.30
N LEU A 118 -6.14 -3.66 -17.15
CA LEU A 118 -5.33 -2.57 -16.64
C LEU A 118 -4.52 -3.05 -15.42
N PHE A 119 -3.23 -2.78 -15.43
CA PHE A 119 -2.32 -3.03 -14.31
C PHE A 119 -1.99 -1.70 -13.62
N LEU A 120 -2.20 -1.63 -12.31
CA LEU A 120 -1.85 -0.50 -11.45
C LEU A 120 -0.83 -0.97 -10.43
N LEU A 121 0.42 -0.54 -10.58
CA LEU A 121 1.51 -0.83 -9.65
C LEU A 121 1.74 0.40 -8.78
N VAL A 122 1.43 0.29 -7.49
CA VAL A 122 1.56 1.38 -6.52
C VAL A 122 2.77 1.12 -5.63
N CYS A 123 3.87 1.83 -5.89
CA CYS A 123 5.14 1.68 -5.17
C CYS A 123 5.55 2.97 -4.47
N ASN A 124 6.32 2.85 -3.41
CA ASN A 124 6.93 3.98 -2.72
C ASN A 124 8.28 4.37 -3.35
N ASP A 125 9.04 3.39 -3.83
CA ASP A 125 10.36 3.60 -4.40
C ASP A 125 10.52 2.79 -5.68
N ALA A 126 10.39 3.45 -6.82
CA ALA A 126 10.54 2.82 -8.12
C ALA A 126 11.94 2.24 -8.36
N ASN A 127 12.99 2.73 -7.66
CA ASN A 127 14.35 2.23 -7.83
C ASN A 127 14.53 0.82 -7.24
N LYS A 128 13.61 0.38 -6.40
CA LYS A 128 13.60 -1.00 -5.84
C LYS A 128 12.91 -2.01 -6.75
N LEU A 129 12.22 -1.53 -7.79
CA LEU A 129 11.60 -2.41 -8.77
C LEU A 129 12.64 -2.93 -9.76
N LEU A 130 12.43 -4.16 -10.25
CA LEU A 130 13.24 -4.69 -11.33
C LEU A 130 13.12 -3.81 -12.56
N THR A 131 14.24 -3.53 -13.20
CA THR A 131 14.31 -2.74 -14.44
C THR A 131 13.41 -3.33 -15.53
N THR A 132 13.25 -4.65 -15.54
CA THR A 132 12.37 -5.37 -16.45
C THR A 132 10.89 -5.05 -16.25
N ILE A 133 10.43 -4.74 -15.03
CA ILE A 133 9.07 -4.27 -14.75
C ILE A 133 8.95 -2.80 -15.18
N LEU A 134 9.92 -1.97 -14.80
CA LEU A 134 9.92 -0.54 -15.13
C LEU A 134 9.85 -0.28 -16.64
N SER A 135 10.57 -1.07 -17.45
CA SER A 135 10.59 -0.92 -18.91
C SER A 135 9.26 -1.27 -19.60
N ARG A 136 8.34 -1.92 -18.89
CA ARG A 136 7.03 -2.36 -19.40
C ARG A 136 5.86 -1.58 -18.80
N THR A 137 6.15 -0.58 -17.99
CA THR A 137 5.13 0.21 -17.30
C THR A 137 5.33 1.70 -17.58
N GLN A 138 4.21 2.42 -17.67
CA GLN A 138 4.26 3.87 -17.71
C GLN A 138 4.35 4.39 -16.28
N ARG A 139 5.41 5.14 -16.00
CA ARG A 139 5.60 5.77 -14.69
C ARG A 139 4.76 7.04 -14.57
N VAL A 140 3.99 7.12 -13.50
CA VAL A 140 3.27 8.32 -13.07
C VAL A 140 3.79 8.70 -11.69
N SER A 141 4.36 9.89 -11.58
CA SER A 141 4.85 10.41 -10.29
C SER A 141 3.70 11.06 -9.54
N VAL A 142 3.49 10.63 -8.30
CA VAL A 142 2.55 11.27 -7.36
C VAL A 142 3.37 12.13 -6.41
N PRO A 143 3.14 13.47 -6.36
CA PRO A 143 3.89 14.34 -5.47
C PRO A 143 3.56 14.05 -4.01
N GLN A 144 4.48 14.39 -3.13
CA GLN A 144 4.25 14.41 -1.70
C GLN A 144 3.28 15.55 -1.33
N PHE A 145 2.65 15.45 -0.18
CA PHE A 145 1.84 16.53 0.36
C PHE A 145 2.70 17.75 0.71
N SER A 146 2.15 18.95 0.51
CA SER A 146 2.80 20.17 1.01
C SER A 146 2.67 20.27 2.53
N ASP A 147 3.51 21.10 3.15
CA ASP A 147 3.41 21.38 4.60
C ASP A 147 2.06 22.03 4.94
N GLU A 148 1.51 22.83 4.02
CA GLU A 148 0.19 23.45 4.17
C GLU A 148 -0.93 22.40 4.17
N ASP A 149 -0.89 21.43 3.25
CA ASP A 149 -1.88 20.36 3.18
C ASP A 149 -1.86 19.51 4.45
N ILE A 150 -0.66 19.14 4.91
CA ILE A 150 -0.50 18.36 6.14
C ILE A 150 -0.96 19.16 7.36
N THR A 151 -0.60 20.45 7.45
CA THR A 151 -1.01 21.32 8.56
C THR A 151 -2.53 21.42 8.62
N SER A 152 -3.17 21.68 7.47
CA SER A 152 -4.64 21.76 7.36
C SER A 152 -5.32 20.45 7.75
N TYR A 153 -4.80 19.33 7.23
CA TYR A 153 -5.32 18.00 7.55
C TYR A 153 -5.22 17.70 9.06
N LEU A 154 -4.08 17.98 9.69
CA LEU A 154 -3.88 17.75 11.12
C LEU A 154 -4.78 18.62 11.98
N ALA A 155 -4.99 19.89 11.60
CA ALA A 155 -5.89 20.78 12.32
C ALA A 155 -7.35 20.34 12.20
N GLU A 156 -7.81 20.03 10.99
CA GLU A 156 -9.22 19.72 10.72
C GLU A 156 -9.63 18.29 11.11
N LYS A 157 -8.77 17.31 10.87
CA LYS A 157 -9.11 15.89 11.05
C LYS A 157 -8.53 15.28 12.31
N ALA A 158 -7.37 15.74 12.75
CA ALA A 158 -6.71 15.23 13.95
C ALA A 158 -6.81 16.19 15.15
N HIS A 159 -7.43 17.37 14.98
CA HIS A 159 -7.64 18.40 16.00
C HIS A 159 -6.33 18.81 16.70
N VAL A 160 -5.23 18.83 15.95
CA VAL A 160 -3.92 19.25 16.44
C VAL A 160 -3.85 20.79 16.45
N GLU A 161 -3.32 21.35 17.51
CA GLU A 161 -3.11 22.81 17.60
C GLU A 161 -2.21 23.31 16.48
N SER A 162 -2.52 24.50 15.92
CA SER A 162 -1.92 25.03 14.68
C SER A 162 -0.40 25.13 14.72
N SER A 163 0.19 25.57 15.82
CA SER A 163 1.64 25.72 15.95
C SER A 163 2.32 24.34 15.90
N ARG A 164 1.74 23.37 16.59
CA ARG A 164 2.21 21.99 16.62
C ARG A 164 2.00 21.30 15.26
N ALA A 165 0.86 21.55 14.59
CA ALA A 165 0.59 21.00 13.28
C ALA A 165 1.66 21.40 12.24
N LYS A 166 2.10 22.68 12.27
CA LYS A 166 3.20 23.17 11.42
C LYS A 166 4.52 22.46 11.71
N GLN A 167 4.86 22.27 12.99
CA GLN A 167 6.08 21.55 13.36
C GLN A 167 6.05 20.08 12.87
N ILE A 168 4.90 19.41 13.05
CA ILE A 168 4.72 18.04 12.58
C ILE A 168 4.79 17.97 11.06
N ALA A 169 4.17 18.89 10.35
CA ALA A 169 4.21 18.96 8.89
C ALA A 169 5.65 19.03 8.38
N TYR A 170 6.44 19.96 8.92
CA TYR A 170 7.86 20.09 8.59
C TYR A 170 8.65 18.79 8.85
N LEU A 171 8.47 18.16 10.02
CA LEU A 171 9.17 16.92 10.40
C LEU A 171 8.70 15.69 9.58
N SER A 172 7.53 15.75 9.01
CA SER A 172 6.97 14.64 8.22
C SER A 172 7.47 14.58 6.78
N GLU A 173 8.07 15.68 6.28
CA GLU A 173 8.65 15.74 4.93
C GLU A 173 7.64 15.31 3.85
N GLY A 174 6.40 15.81 3.92
CA GLY A 174 5.35 15.48 2.96
C GLY A 174 4.70 14.10 3.15
N ASN A 175 5.08 13.36 4.19
CA ASN A 175 4.52 12.04 4.47
C ASN A 175 3.40 12.11 5.53
N LEU A 176 2.15 12.04 5.08
CA LEU A 176 0.99 12.16 5.97
C LEU A 176 0.89 11.00 6.99
N ASN A 177 1.31 9.79 6.66
CA ASN A 177 1.36 8.69 7.62
C ASN A 177 2.32 9.00 8.77
N LYS A 178 3.54 9.48 8.45
CA LYS A 178 4.52 9.93 9.44
C LYS A 178 3.96 11.08 10.30
N ALA A 179 3.25 12.04 9.68
CA ALA A 179 2.60 13.13 10.39
C ALA A 179 1.54 12.63 11.38
N LEU A 180 0.68 11.70 10.97
CA LEU A 180 -0.33 11.09 11.84
C LEU A 180 0.30 10.31 13.00
N ALA A 181 1.39 9.59 12.76
CA ALA A 181 2.12 8.90 13.82
C ALA A 181 2.71 9.89 14.85
N LEU A 182 3.31 10.99 14.39
CA LEU A 182 3.85 12.06 15.24
C LEU A 182 2.74 12.77 16.04
N SER A 183 1.55 12.95 15.45
CA SER A 183 0.43 13.59 16.14
C SER A 183 -0.12 12.76 17.29
N LYS A 184 -0.13 11.42 17.15
CA LYS A 184 -0.61 10.48 18.18
C LYS A 184 0.36 10.36 19.37
N ASN A 185 1.66 10.59 19.17
CA ASN A 185 2.68 10.54 20.21
C ASN A 185 2.61 11.77 21.14
N GLN A 186 1.49 11.91 21.85
CA GLN A 186 1.34 12.88 22.94
C GLN A 186 2.01 12.33 24.21
N GLY A 187 3.20 12.82 24.53
CA GLY A 187 3.67 12.76 25.92
C GLY A 187 4.78 11.79 26.28
N GLN A 188 5.48 11.16 25.35
CA GLN A 188 6.77 10.55 25.71
C GLN A 188 7.90 11.48 25.28
N GLY A 189 8.36 12.26 26.25
CA GLY A 189 9.34 13.33 26.18
C GLY A 189 10.72 12.95 25.62
N LYS A 190 10.78 12.53 24.35
CA LYS A 190 12.06 12.46 23.63
C LYS A 190 12.61 13.84 23.29
N HIS A 191 11.79 14.90 23.33
CA HIS A 191 12.26 16.27 23.13
C HIS A 191 12.95 16.87 24.36
N GLN A 192 12.73 16.36 25.56
CA GLN A 192 13.48 16.81 26.74
C GLN A 192 14.97 16.41 26.72
N TRP A 193 15.32 15.36 26.00
CA TRP A 193 16.70 14.94 25.84
C TRP A 193 17.54 15.97 25.06
N PHE A 194 16.96 16.58 24.03
CA PHE A 194 17.64 17.59 23.22
C PHE A 194 17.70 18.98 23.94
N ALA A 195 16.67 19.31 24.69
CA ALA A 195 16.66 20.59 25.46
C ALA A 195 17.67 20.61 26.62
N ASN A 196 18.05 19.45 27.14
CA ASN A 196 19.05 19.35 28.22
C ASN A 196 20.48 19.20 27.67
N TRP A 197 20.70 19.26 26.37
CA TRP A 197 22.02 19.12 25.74
C TRP A 197 22.59 20.47 25.26
N MET A 198 21.81 21.54 25.30
CA MET A 198 22.25 22.93 25.09
C MET A 198 22.29 23.68 26.42
#